data_52de5608835b18175106419d03a01a85
#
_entry.id   52de5608835b18175106419d03a01a85
#
_cell.length_a   1.000
_cell.length_b   1.000
_cell.length_c   1.000
_cell.angle_alpha   90.00
_cell.angle_beta   90.00
_cell.angle_gamma   90.00
#
_symmetry.space_group_name_H-M   'P 1'
#
loop_
_entity.id
_entity.type
_entity.pdbx_description
1 polymer ?
#
loop_
_entity_poly.entity_id
_entity_poly.type
_entity_poly.pdbx_seq_one_letter_code
_entity_poly.pdbx_strand_id
1 'polypeptide(L)'
;MNYQDHELSRRRFLGGSAAAGLAGLTGTACQAGSDKSIVALGAQGTAALGSIANSETSLRDNIYTRLLGVRPHLGAHEHITTLGGSRMPAEVLSAMAEANDYFVDMHELTAAAGSRVAQLMGAEDALVTCGAFSAMILGAAACLTGTDLDKIRDLPHPTWPQRECLIQTEHRFSYDRAYRAAGMRIVEASTRKDVAAKINENTAMIAVLVAVEKQKEFGPPLPRKRATDHGDHVIMPEEFIEIGKRAGVPVLVDMASDLPRVSLSRFISAGADLVTISGGKGIRGPQSTGILAGRSDLIEAARLHASPNGNLGRGMKVGKEEIIGLVVALERFVALDHQALVEGWNAKASWIADEIQDIDGLNAEYALNTVGYADVELAWDEEVFPVTANEVRQRLRDGEPRLAYDGVTVRTRCLRDGEEVLVAKRLRQLFEEELRSV
;
A
#
# COMPACT_ATOMS: atom_id res chain seq x y z
N MET A 1 -6.39 -29.49 -38.42
CA MET A 1 -6.97 -28.41 -39.23
C MET A 1 -5.91 -27.35 -39.40
N ASN A 2 -5.59 -27.03 -40.65
CA ASN A 2 -4.37 -26.38 -41.10
C ASN A 2 -4.14 -24.96 -40.58
N TYR A 3 -2.92 -24.75 -40.19
CA TYR A 3 -2.28 -23.45 -39.87
C TYR A 3 -1.74 -22.83 -41.18
N GLN A 4 -2.57 -22.13 -41.91
CA GLN A 4 -2.16 -21.18 -42.97
C GLN A 4 -3.37 -20.27 -43.23
N ASP A 5 -3.24 -19.01 -42.80
CA ASP A 5 -3.89 -17.80 -43.34
C ASP A 5 -3.91 -16.65 -42.32
N HIS A 6 -2.73 -16.08 -42.00
CA HIS A 6 -2.62 -14.77 -41.38
C HIS A 6 -1.30 -14.05 -41.72
N GLU A 7 -0.91 -14.05 -42.99
CA GLU A 7 0.28 -13.31 -43.46
C GLU A 7 -0.01 -12.08 -44.35
N LEU A 8 -1.19 -11.52 -44.31
CA LEU A 8 -1.55 -10.39 -45.21
C LEU A 8 -1.87 -9.06 -44.53
N SER A 9 -1.50 -8.85 -43.25
CA SER A 9 -1.76 -7.55 -42.56
C SER A 9 -0.53 -6.72 -42.20
N ARG A 10 0.70 -7.21 -42.44
CA ARG A 10 1.95 -6.49 -42.03
C ARG A 10 2.63 -5.64 -43.11
N ARG A 11 2.09 -5.55 -44.32
CA ARG A 11 2.74 -4.85 -45.47
C ARG A 11 2.16 -3.46 -45.82
N ARG A 12 1.34 -2.85 -45.02
CA ARG A 12 0.73 -1.53 -45.34
C ARG A 12 1.15 -0.38 -44.43
N PHE A 13 2.18 -0.52 -43.58
CA PHE A 13 2.62 0.56 -42.68
C PHE A 13 4.02 1.11 -42.95
N LEU A 14 4.69 0.69 -44.02
CA LEU A 14 6.00 1.24 -44.42
C LEU A 14 6.00 1.62 -45.91
N GLY A 15 5.45 2.76 -46.25
CA GLY A 15 5.47 3.27 -47.61
C GLY A 15 4.95 4.71 -47.70
N GLY A 16 5.78 5.66 -47.35
CA GLY A 16 5.43 7.07 -47.48
C GLY A 16 6.57 7.99 -47.10
N SER A 17 7.74 7.88 -47.78
CA SER A 17 8.79 8.90 -47.72
C SER A 17 9.00 9.42 -49.14
N ALA A 18 8.49 10.59 -49.40
CA ALA A 18 8.83 11.38 -50.59
C ALA A 18 9.88 12.42 -50.21
N ALA A 19 10.95 12.44 -50.94
CA ALA A 19 12.06 13.38 -50.86
C ALA A 19 11.64 14.77 -51.31
N ALA A 20 12.07 15.82 -50.62
CA ALA A 20 12.23 17.16 -51.19
C ALA A 20 13.30 17.97 -50.46
N GLY A 21 14.34 18.33 -51.17
CA GLY A 21 14.90 19.67 -51.24
C GLY A 21 15.94 20.05 -50.19
N LEU A 22 17.24 19.85 -50.53
CA LEU A 22 18.33 20.65 -49.99
C LEU A 22 18.20 22.11 -50.49
N ALA A 23 18.13 23.04 -49.55
CA ALA A 23 18.56 24.43 -49.77
C ALA A 23 19.22 24.89 -48.47
N GLY A 24 20.50 25.28 -48.60
CA GLY A 24 21.33 25.72 -47.48
C GLY A 24 20.91 27.10 -46.99
N LEU A 25 21.08 27.28 -45.67
CA LEU A 25 21.23 28.57 -45.04
C LEU A 25 22.20 28.48 -43.90
N THR A 26 23.13 29.41 -43.99
CA THR A 26 24.26 29.71 -43.10
C THR A 26 23.88 29.94 -41.66
N GLY A 27 24.79 29.59 -40.78
CA GLY A 27 24.82 29.60 -39.35
C GLY A 27 24.11 30.72 -38.60
N THR A 28 23.36 30.30 -37.64
CA THR A 28 23.16 31.05 -36.40
C THR A 28 23.21 30.01 -35.25
N ALA A 29 24.15 30.20 -34.37
CA ALA A 29 24.30 29.38 -33.19
C ALA A 29 23.02 29.58 -32.32
N CYS A 30 22.11 28.60 -32.36
CA CYS A 30 21.10 28.44 -31.32
C CYS A 30 21.84 27.93 -30.09
N GLN A 31 21.99 28.79 -29.11
CA GLN A 31 22.27 28.37 -27.73
C GLN A 31 21.17 27.42 -27.34
N ALA A 32 21.52 26.17 -27.16
CA ALA A 32 20.72 25.19 -26.46
C ALA A 32 20.51 25.72 -25.04
N GLY A 33 19.36 26.31 -24.81
CA GLY A 33 18.86 26.54 -23.46
C GLY A 33 18.73 25.17 -22.82
N SER A 34 19.74 24.80 -22.06
CA SER A 34 19.69 23.63 -21.20
C SER A 34 18.50 23.83 -20.26
N ASP A 35 17.50 23.02 -20.45
CA ASP A 35 16.34 22.96 -19.56
C ASP A 35 16.80 22.42 -18.19
N LYS A 36 17.39 23.34 -17.39
CA LYS A 36 17.90 23.06 -16.04
C LYS A 36 16.80 22.87 -15.00
N SER A 37 15.53 22.96 -15.43
CA SER A 37 14.39 22.94 -14.49
C SER A 37 14.10 21.56 -13.89
N ILE A 38 14.53 20.47 -14.52
CA ILE A 38 14.30 19.11 -13.97
C ILE A 38 15.51 18.64 -13.12
N VAL A 39 16.73 19.03 -13.47
CA VAL A 39 17.96 18.61 -12.77
C VAL A 39 18.22 19.45 -11.51
N ALA A 40 17.70 20.67 -11.42
CA ALA A 40 17.86 21.53 -10.25
C ALA A 40 17.03 21.09 -9.02
N LEU A 41 16.09 20.16 -9.18
CA LEU A 41 15.32 19.56 -8.08
C LEU A 41 16.13 18.63 -7.17
N GLY A 42 17.28 18.13 -7.60
CA GLY A 42 18.08 17.17 -6.84
C GLY A 42 19.01 17.76 -5.76
N ALA A 43 19.46 19.00 -5.90
CA ALA A 43 20.49 19.57 -5.02
C ALA A 43 20.03 20.73 -4.13
N GLN A 44 18.88 21.33 -4.43
CA GLN A 44 18.26 22.38 -3.58
C GLN A 44 17.01 21.86 -2.83
N GLY A 45 16.77 20.55 -2.88
CA GLY A 45 15.48 19.93 -2.55
C GLY A 45 15.11 19.91 -1.07
N THR A 46 16.03 19.92 -0.13
CA THR A 46 15.68 19.73 1.29
C THR A 46 15.18 21.01 1.97
N ALA A 47 15.71 22.17 1.62
CA ALA A 47 15.25 23.45 2.18
C ALA A 47 14.03 24.02 1.40
N ALA A 48 13.97 23.81 0.08
CA ALA A 48 12.85 24.29 -0.75
C ALA A 48 11.58 23.43 -0.59
N LEU A 49 11.69 22.12 -0.33
CA LEU A 49 10.55 21.24 -0.10
C LEU A 49 9.77 21.58 1.20
N GLY A 50 10.45 22.04 2.24
CA GLY A 50 9.80 22.56 3.47
C GLY A 50 8.95 23.82 3.22
N SER A 51 9.40 24.72 2.35
CA SER A 51 8.67 25.96 2.04
C SER A 51 7.53 25.76 1.03
N ILE A 52 7.62 24.75 0.16
CA ILE A 52 6.58 24.42 -0.85
C ILE A 52 5.41 23.70 -0.19
N ALA A 53 5.64 22.90 0.85
CA ALA A 53 4.59 22.16 1.55
C ALA A 53 3.53 23.09 2.20
N ASN A 54 3.92 24.31 2.59
CA ASN A 54 3.04 25.28 3.25
C ASN A 54 2.31 26.23 2.26
N SER A 55 2.52 26.08 0.97
CA SER A 55 1.92 26.99 0.00
C SER A 55 0.63 26.42 -0.57
N GLU A 56 -0.50 27.08 -0.30
CA GLU A 56 -1.77 26.80 -0.98
C GLU A 56 -1.63 26.87 -2.52
N THR A 57 -0.70 27.68 -3.01
CA THR A 57 -0.38 27.83 -4.44
C THR A 57 0.12 26.50 -5.02
N SER A 58 0.91 25.70 -4.27
CA SER A 58 1.41 24.42 -4.76
C SER A 58 0.31 23.36 -4.93
N LEU A 59 -0.79 23.48 -4.18
CA LEU A 59 -1.96 22.60 -4.36
C LEU A 59 -2.79 22.99 -5.59
N ARG A 60 -2.73 24.26 -6.03
CA ARG A 60 -3.44 24.75 -7.21
C ARG A 60 -2.63 24.62 -8.49
N ASP A 61 -1.33 24.89 -8.44
CA ASP A 61 -0.40 24.82 -9.58
C ASP A 61 0.64 23.72 -9.39
N ASN A 62 0.38 22.56 -9.96
CA ASN A 62 1.25 21.39 -9.90
C ASN A 62 1.09 20.52 -11.16
N ILE A 63 1.89 19.46 -11.26
CA ILE A 63 1.89 18.58 -12.44
C ILE A 63 0.52 17.97 -12.73
N TYR A 64 -0.26 17.59 -11.70
CA TYR A 64 -1.58 16.98 -11.90
C TYR A 64 -2.59 17.97 -12.46
N THR A 65 -2.59 19.21 -11.94
CA THR A 65 -3.50 20.26 -12.44
C THR A 65 -3.11 20.73 -13.83
N ARG A 66 -1.81 20.95 -14.09
CA ARG A 66 -1.33 21.41 -15.39
C ARG A 66 -1.49 20.38 -16.50
N LEU A 67 -1.23 19.09 -16.20
CA LEU A 67 -1.24 18.05 -17.22
C LEU A 67 -2.60 17.38 -17.40
N LEU A 68 -3.34 17.16 -16.30
CA LEU A 68 -4.53 16.31 -16.29
C LEU A 68 -5.79 17.01 -15.74
N GLY A 69 -5.69 18.24 -15.24
CA GLY A 69 -6.81 18.94 -14.60
C GLY A 69 -7.25 18.29 -13.26
N VAL A 70 -6.44 17.39 -12.69
CA VAL A 70 -6.75 16.72 -11.42
C VAL A 70 -6.24 17.56 -10.25
N ARG A 71 -7.12 17.92 -9.33
CA ARG A 71 -6.76 18.67 -8.13
C ARG A 71 -6.21 17.74 -7.06
N PRO A 72 -5.01 17.96 -6.51
CA PRO A 72 -4.50 17.25 -5.35
C PRO A 72 -5.31 17.60 -4.10
N HIS A 73 -5.02 16.88 -3.02
CA HIS A 73 -5.62 17.09 -1.71
C HIS A 73 -4.56 17.05 -0.60
N LEU A 74 -4.89 17.61 0.56
CA LEU A 74 -4.10 17.46 1.78
C LEU A 74 -4.24 16.04 2.33
N GLY A 75 -3.16 15.50 2.88
CA GLY A 75 -3.05 14.12 3.33
C GLY A 75 -3.58 13.86 4.73
N ALA A 76 -4.76 14.39 5.09
CA ALA A 76 -5.36 14.18 6.41
C ALA A 76 -6.07 12.81 6.53
N HIS A 77 -5.39 11.72 6.12
CA HIS A 77 -5.94 10.37 6.01
C HIS A 77 -4.86 9.29 6.21
N GLU A 78 -5.29 8.02 6.22
CA GLU A 78 -4.40 6.85 6.20
C GLU A 78 -3.74 6.64 4.84
N HIS A 79 -2.69 5.78 4.82
CA HIS A 79 -2.08 5.29 3.59
C HIS A 79 -3.04 4.35 2.84
N ILE A 80 -3.94 4.89 2.02
CA ILE A 80 -4.93 4.12 1.25
C ILE A 80 -4.72 4.28 -0.25
N THR A 81 -4.92 3.17 -0.98
CA THR A 81 -4.67 3.11 -2.42
C THR A 81 -5.51 4.11 -3.22
N THR A 82 -6.76 4.33 -2.82
CA THR A 82 -7.67 5.28 -3.50
C THR A 82 -7.21 6.74 -3.43
N LEU A 83 -6.28 7.07 -2.53
CA LEU A 83 -5.69 8.39 -2.38
C LEU A 83 -4.20 8.42 -2.70
N GLY A 84 -3.68 7.39 -3.37
CA GLY A 84 -2.29 7.32 -3.83
C GLY A 84 -1.31 6.72 -2.84
N GLY A 85 -1.77 6.15 -1.72
CA GLY A 85 -0.93 5.49 -0.72
C GLY A 85 -0.12 6.47 0.12
N SER A 86 1.19 6.38 0.06
CA SER A 86 2.13 7.27 0.76
C SER A 86 2.96 8.10 -0.21
N ARG A 87 3.55 9.18 0.28
CA ARG A 87 4.54 9.96 -0.47
C ARG A 87 5.93 9.36 -0.25
N MET A 88 6.62 9.03 -1.33
CA MET A 88 7.99 8.54 -1.27
C MET A 88 8.96 9.65 -0.81
N PRO A 89 9.94 9.33 0.05
CA PRO A 89 11.04 10.23 0.38
C PRO A 89 11.94 10.54 -0.84
N ALA A 90 12.67 11.65 -0.78
CA ALA A 90 13.50 12.11 -1.89
C ALA A 90 14.60 11.10 -2.25
N GLU A 91 15.20 10.45 -1.26
CA GLU A 91 16.22 9.42 -1.47
C GLU A 91 15.70 8.19 -2.23
N VAL A 92 14.43 7.81 -2.01
CA VAL A 92 13.78 6.73 -2.76
C VAL A 92 13.59 7.12 -4.22
N LEU A 93 13.10 8.33 -4.47
CA LEU A 93 12.91 8.86 -5.83
C LEU A 93 14.24 8.99 -6.58
N SER A 94 15.30 9.44 -5.89
CA SER A 94 16.64 9.54 -6.47
C SER A 94 17.19 8.18 -6.87
N ALA A 95 17.04 7.17 -6.02
CA ALA A 95 17.48 5.80 -6.32
C ALA A 95 16.72 5.18 -7.49
N MET A 96 15.40 5.45 -7.59
CA MET A 96 14.59 5.02 -8.74
C MET A 96 15.06 5.69 -10.04
N ALA A 97 15.37 6.98 -10.00
CA ALA A 97 15.88 7.71 -11.16
C ALA A 97 17.24 7.14 -11.62
N GLU A 98 18.16 6.87 -10.69
CA GLU A 98 19.46 6.25 -10.99
C GLU A 98 19.27 4.84 -11.59
N ALA A 99 18.39 4.02 -11.01
CA ALA A 99 18.12 2.67 -11.50
C ALA A 99 17.58 2.65 -12.94
N ASN A 100 16.90 3.72 -13.37
CA ASN A 100 16.37 3.85 -14.71
C ASN A 100 17.49 3.92 -15.80
N ASP A 101 18.69 4.37 -15.47
CA ASP A 101 19.79 4.53 -16.41
C ASP A 101 20.41 3.20 -16.88
N TYR A 102 20.02 2.08 -16.25
CA TYR A 102 20.63 0.78 -16.50
C TYR A 102 19.61 -0.29 -16.87
N PHE A 103 20.03 -1.24 -17.71
CA PHE A 103 19.34 -2.53 -17.91
C PHE A 103 20.01 -3.59 -17.03
N VAL A 104 19.18 -4.48 -16.46
CA VAL A 104 19.64 -5.57 -15.61
C VAL A 104 18.88 -6.86 -15.94
N ASP A 105 19.47 -8.01 -15.64
CA ASP A 105 18.71 -9.27 -15.65
C ASP A 105 17.68 -9.27 -14.51
N MET A 106 16.42 -9.45 -14.86
CA MET A 106 15.32 -9.37 -13.89
C MET A 106 15.29 -10.55 -12.93
N HIS A 107 15.78 -11.73 -13.31
CA HIS A 107 15.89 -12.86 -12.40
C HIS A 107 16.97 -12.61 -11.35
N GLU A 108 18.12 -12.11 -11.78
CA GLU A 108 19.23 -11.73 -10.90
C GLU A 108 18.81 -10.61 -9.93
N LEU A 109 18.19 -9.54 -10.46
CA LEU A 109 17.70 -8.43 -9.64
C LEU A 109 16.67 -8.90 -8.61
N THR A 110 15.70 -9.72 -9.02
CA THR A 110 14.66 -10.20 -8.11
C THR A 110 15.24 -11.07 -7.00
N ALA A 111 16.21 -11.92 -7.30
CA ALA A 111 16.88 -12.75 -6.32
C ALA A 111 17.71 -11.89 -5.33
N ALA A 112 18.52 -10.95 -5.83
CA ALA A 112 19.34 -10.07 -5.00
C ALA A 112 18.49 -9.17 -4.10
N ALA A 113 17.43 -8.56 -4.63
CA ALA A 113 16.50 -7.75 -3.86
C ALA A 113 15.78 -8.59 -2.79
N GLY A 114 15.35 -9.82 -3.14
CA GLY A 114 14.75 -10.75 -2.19
C GLY A 114 15.68 -11.06 -1.02
N SER A 115 16.93 -11.41 -1.29
CA SER A 115 17.95 -11.66 -0.26
C SER A 115 18.17 -10.44 0.65
N ARG A 116 18.21 -9.22 0.06
CA ARG A 116 18.39 -8.00 0.84
C ARG A 116 17.16 -7.71 1.73
N VAL A 117 15.97 -7.86 1.21
CA VAL A 117 14.70 -7.70 1.97
C VAL A 117 14.64 -8.73 3.10
N ALA A 118 14.97 -10.00 2.83
CA ALA A 118 14.99 -11.06 3.82
C ALA A 118 15.94 -10.72 4.98
N GLN A 119 17.16 -10.24 4.68
CA GLN A 119 18.12 -9.79 5.69
C GLN A 119 17.54 -8.68 6.59
N LEU A 120 16.86 -7.68 6.00
CA LEU A 120 16.27 -6.56 6.75
C LEU A 120 15.07 -7.00 7.63
N MET A 121 14.38 -8.06 7.22
CA MET A 121 13.21 -8.58 7.93
C MET A 121 13.53 -9.73 8.89
N GLY A 122 14.72 -10.31 8.82
CA GLY A 122 15.07 -11.51 9.56
C GLY A 122 14.37 -12.78 9.06
N ALA A 123 14.05 -12.85 7.76
CA ALA A 123 13.45 -13.98 7.08
C ALA A 123 14.49 -14.86 6.40
N GLU A 124 14.13 -16.10 6.03
CA GLU A 124 15.02 -17.00 5.27
C GLU A 124 15.21 -16.49 3.83
N ASP A 125 14.11 -16.05 3.18
CA ASP A 125 14.12 -15.45 1.83
C ASP A 125 12.93 -14.49 1.69
N ALA A 126 12.92 -13.68 0.62
CA ALA A 126 11.81 -12.78 0.29
C ALA A 126 11.67 -12.56 -1.22
N LEU A 127 10.53 -12.01 -1.60
CA LEU A 127 10.19 -11.62 -2.97
C LEU A 127 9.54 -10.24 -2.97
N VAL A 128 10.05 -9.33 -3.80
CA VAL A 128 9.37 -8.07 -4.10
C VAL A 128 8.23 -8.34 -5.07
N THR A 129 7.03 -7.90 -4.73
CA THR A 129 5.79 -8.20 -5.46
C THR A 129 5.08 -6.93 -5.91
N CYS A 130 4.11 -7.07 -6.82
CA CYS A 130 3.24 -5.98 -7.25
C CYS A 130 2.13 -5.71 -6.21
N GLY A 131 2.52 -5.15 -5.05
CA GLY A 131 1.64 -4.91 -3.90
C GLY A 131 1.37 -6.15 -3.05
N ALA A 132 0.85 -5.94 -1.85
CA ALA A 132 0.53 -7.01 -0.90
C ALA A 132 -0.53 -7.99 -1.43
N PHE A 133 -1.49 -7.52 -2.24
CA PHE A 133 -2.49 -8.40 -2.84
C PHE A 133 -1.85 -9.46 -3.75
N SER A 134 -0.86 -9.07 -4.57
CA SER A 134 -0.09 -10.00 -5.38
C SER A 134 0.80 -10.92 -4.53
N ALA A 135 1.35 -10.41 -3.42
CA ALA A 135 2.07 -11.25 -2.46
C ALA A 135 1.19 -12.36 -1.89
N MET A 136 -0.07 -12.05 -1.55
CA MET A 136 -1.06 -13.04 -1.10
C MET A 136 -1.36 -14.08 -2.17
N ILE A 137 -1.53 -13.66 -3.46
CA ILE A 137 -1.76 -14.60 -4.58
C ILE A 137 -0.55 -15.52 -4.76
N LEU A 138 0.66 -14.95 -4.79
CA LEU A 138 1.89 -15.72 -5.01
C LEU A 138 2.21 -16.66 -3.84
N GLY A 139 1.97 -16.22 -2.59
CA GLY A 139 2.12 -17.06 -1.41
C GLY A 139 1.12 -18.23 -1.40
N ALA A 140 -0.14 -17.95 -1.76
CA ALA A 140 -1.16 -18.99 -1.90
C ALA A 140 -0.82 -19.97 -3.04
N ALA A 141 -0.33 -19.47 -4.17
CA ALA A 141 0.12 -20.32 -5.29
C ALA A 141 1.29 -21.21 -4.87
N ALA A 142 2.25 -20.68 -4.12
CA ALA A 142 3.37 -21.45 -3.59
C ALA A 142 2.92 -22.57 -2.65
N CYS A 143 1.97 -22.30 -1.75
CA CYS A 143 1.39 -23.33 -0.87
C CYS A 143 0.59 -24.41 -1.63
N LEU A 144 0.03 -24.07 -2.82
CA LEU A 144 -0.70 -25.02 -3.65
C LEU A 144 0.20 -25.96 -4.45
N THR A 145 1.33 -25.45 -4.94
CA THR A 145 2.11 -26.15 -5.97
C THR A 145 3.48 -26.60 -5.51
N GLY A 146 4.06 -25.93 -4.47
CA GLY A 146 5.50 -26.01 -4.28
C GLY A 146 6.22 -25.66 -5.57
N THR A 147 7.27 -26.42 -5.91
CA THR A 147 8.05 -26.26 -7.16
C THR A 147 7.63 -27.24 -8.28
N ASP A 148 6.48 -27.91 -8.12
CA ASP A 148 5.94 -28.85 -9.13
C ASP A 148 5.47 -28.09 -10.37
N LEU A 149 6.19 -28.24 -11.48
CA LEU A 149 5.97 -27.51 -12.72
C LEU A 149 4.61 -27.82 -13.39
N ASP A 150 4.07 -29.02 -13.21
CA ASP A 150 2.78 -29.38 -13.76
C ASP A 150 1.65 -28.70 -12.98
N LYS A 151 1.72 -28.73 -11.65
CA LYS A 151 0.79 -27.97 -10.81
C LYS A 151 0.87 -26.46 -11.04
N ILE A 152 2.08 -25.92 -11.27
CA ILE A 152 2.30 -24.49 -11.58
C ILE A 152 1.52 -24.10 -12.84
N ARG A 153 1.51 -24.93 -13.88
CA ARG A 153 0.79 -24.67 -15.15
C ARG A 153 -0.72 -24.75 -15.01
N ASP A 154 -1.22 -25.58 -14.09
CA ASP A 154 -2.67 -25.77 -13.88
C ASP A 154 -3.34 -24.59 -13.15
N LEU A 155 -2.57 -23.76 -12.43
CA LEU A 155 -3.14 -22.60 -11.73
C LEU A 155 -3.70 -21.57 -12.73
N PRO A 156 -4.83 -20.93 -12.41
CA PRO A 156 -5.58 -20.96 -11.15
C PRO A 156 -6.67 -22.03 -11.03
N HIS A 157 -6.57 -23.13 -11.74
CA HIS A 157 -7.60 -24.18 -11.77
C HIS A 157 -7.06 -25.54 -11.27
N PRO A 158 -6.63 -25.63 -9.97
CA PRO A 158 -6.05 -26.85 -9.43
C PRO A 158 -7.03 -28.01 -9.48
N THR A 159 -6.57 -29.19 -9.95
CA THR A 159 -7.36 -30.42 -10.09
C THR A 159 -7.20 -31.35 -8.88
N TRP A 160 -6.22 -31.11 -8.01
CA TRP A 160 -5.97 -31.89 -6.80
C TRP A 160 -6.79 -31.38 -5.60
N PRO A 161 -7.07 -32.26 -4.60
CA PRO A 161 -7.94 -31.93 -3.47
C PRO A 161 -7.31 -30.96 -2.46
N GLN A 162 -5.97 -30.99 -2.25
CA GLN A 162 -5.26 -30.13 -1.29
C GLN A 162 -5.21 -28.69 -1.82
N ARG A 163 -6.30 -27.95 -1.61
CA ARG A 163 -6.47 -26.57 -2.08
C ARG A 163 -7.32 -25.69 -1.15
N GLU A 164 -7.48 -26.11 0.09
CA GLU A 164 -8.25 -25.35 1.07
C GLU A 164 -7.38 -24.29 1.73
N CYS A 165 -7.92 -23.06 1.83
CA CYS A 165 -7.40 -22.01 2.67
C CYS A 165 -8.32 -21.86 3.89
N LEU A 166 -7.84 -22.26 5.05
CA LEU A 166 -8.57 -22.10 6.31
C LEU A 166 -8.42 -20.67 6.82
N ILE A 167 -9.53 -20.03 7.16
CA ILE A 167 -9.54 -18.68 7.73
C ILE A 167 -10.65 -18.56 8.78
N GLN A 168 -10.35 -17.95 9.93
CA GLN A 168 -11.39 -17.66 10.90
C GLN A 168 -12.29 -16.51 10.40
N THR A 169 -13.57 -16.55 10.71
CA THR A 169 -14.57 -15.58 10.22
C THR A 169 -14.16 -14.14 10.54
N GLU A 170 -13.56 -13.88 11.69
CA GLU A 170 -13.08 -12.57 12.12
C GLU A 170 -11.90 -12.06 11.31
N HIS A 171 -11.09 -12.97 10.76
CA HIS A 171 -9.97 -12.66 9.85
C HIS A 171 -10.42 -12.44 8.40
N ARG A 172 -11.72 -12.64 8.06
CA ARG A 172 -12.24 -12.39 6.71
C ARG A 172 -12.27 -10.90 6.39
N PHE A 173 -11.81 -10.55 5.20
CA PHE A 173 -11.77 -9.17 4.72
C PHE A 173 -11.87 -9.09 3.19
N SER A 174 -12.01 -7.89 2.64
CA SER A 174 -12.29 -7.71 1.21
C SER A 174 -11.17 -8.20 0.28
N TYR A 175 -9.94 -8.30 0.77
CA TYR A 175 -8.78 -8.74 -0.02
C TYR A 175 -8.49 -10.25 0.09
N ASP A 176 -9.17 -11.03 0.93
CA ASP A 176 -9.01 -12.48 1.03
C ASP A 176 -9.36 -13.22 -0.28
N ARG A 177 -10.01 -12.51 -1.20
CA ARG A 177 -10.22 -12.98 -2.58
C ARG A 177 -8.92 -13.29 -3.34
N ALA A 178 -7.77 -12.79 -2.89
CA ALA A 178 -6.46 -13.12 -3.42
C ALA A 178 -6.21 -14.64 -3.38
N TYR A 179 -6.58 -15.29 -2.29
CA TYR A 179 -6.43 -16.74 -2.15
C TYR A 179 -7.26 -17.51 -3.19
N ARG A 180 -8.49 -17.07 -3.46
CA ARG A 180 -9.32 -17.66 -4.52
C ARG A 180 -8.78 -17.37 -5.91
N ALA A 181 -8.16 -16.20 -6.12
CA ALA A 181 -7.53 -15.87 -7.40
C ALA A 181 -6.33 -16.78 -7.72
N ALA A 182 -5.66 -17.31 -6.69
CA ALA A 182 -4.63 -18.34 -6.83
C ALA A 182 -5.21 -19.75 -7.12
N GLY A 183 -6.53 -19.97 -6.92
CA GLY A 183 -7.19 -21.27 -7.08
C GLY A 183 -7.60 -21.96 -5.78
N MET A 184 -7.41 -21.33 -4.63
CA MET A 184 -7.81 -21.91 -3.34
C MET A 184 -9.32 -21.87 -3.11
N ARG A 185 -9.83 -22.83 -2.35
CA ARG A 185 -11.17 -22.85 -1.77
C ARG A 185 -11.12 -22.34 -0.35
N ILE A 186 -11.83 -21.25 -0.04
CA ILE A 186 -11.92 -20.73 1.34
C ILE A 186 -12.75 -21.69 2.20
N VAL A 187 -12.23 -22.04 3.35
CA VAL A 187 -12.90 -22.77 4.43
C VAL A 187 -12.97 -21.88 5.65
N GLU A 188 -14.16 -21.42 6.00
CA GLU A 188 -14.37 -20.56 7.17
C GLU A 188 -14.53 -21.38 8.44
N ALA A 189 -13.95 -20.90 9.54
CA ALA A 189 -14.09 -21.45 10.88
C ALA A 189 -14.48 -20.32 11.85
N SER A 190 -15.37 -20.60 12.81
CA SER A 190 -15.90 -19.56 13.73
C SER A 190 -15.25 -19.60 15.11
N THR A 191 -14.81 -20.77 15.57
CA THR A 191 -14.26 -20.98 16.92
C THR A 191 -12.94 -21.74 16.88
N ARG A 192 -12.16 -21.72 17.98
CA ARG A 192 -10.96 -22.56 18.12
C ARG A 192 -11.22 -24.03 17.87
N LYS A 193 -12.36 -24.55 18.38
CA LYS A 193 -12.76 -25.94 18.16
C LYS A 193 -13.09 -26.21 16.69
N ASP A 194 -13.74 -25.27 16.04
CA ASP A 194 -14.10 -25.36 14.62
C ASP A 194 -12.85 -25.27 13.73
N VAL A 195 -11.88 -24.40 14.04
CA VAL A 195 -10.58 -24.35 13.37
C VAL A 195 -9.87 -25.71 13.45
N ALA A 196 -9.76 -26.28 14.67
CA ALA A 196 -9.11 -27.56 14.87
C ALA A 196 -9.82 -28.70 14.12
N ALA A 197 -11.14 -28.68 14.04
CA ALA A 197 -11.94 -29.70 13.35
C ALA A 197 -11.87 -29.63 11.83
N LYS A 198 -11.60 -28.44 11.26
CA LYS A 198 -11.58 -28.20 9.81
C LYS A 198 -10.21 -28.32 9.18
N ILE A 199 -9.14 -28.40 9.96
CA ILE A 199 -7.82 -28.75 9.43
C ILE A 199 -7.83 -30.23 9.05
N ASN A 200 -7.53 -30.52 7.79
CA ASN A 200 -7.51 -31.87 7.21
C ASN A 200 -6.50 -31.96 6.05
N GLU A 201 -6.40 -33.11 5.41
CA GLU A 201 -5.46 -33.38 4.31
C GLU A 201 -5.64 -32.48 3.09
N ASN A 202 -6.80 -31.82 2.95
CA ASN A 202 -7.06 -30.87 1.87
C ASN A 202 -6.66 -29.43 2.22
N THR A 203 -6.27 -29.18 3.47
CA THR A 203 -5.85 -27.86 3.93
C THR A 203 -4.44 -27.55 3.39
N ALA A 204 -4.34 -26.61 2.46
CA ALA A 204 -3.08 -26.19 1.85
C ALA A 204 -2.44 -25.01 2.59
N MET A 205 -3.23 -24.18 3.26
CA MET A 205 -2.76 -22.98 3.94
C MET A 205 -3.76 -22.48 5.00
N ILE A 206 -3.26 -21.83 6.03
CA ILE A 206 -4.03 -21.02 6.97
C ILE A 206 -3.74 -19.55 6.67
N ALA A 207 -4.78 -18.72 6.54
CA ALA A 207 -4.65 -17.29 6.32
C ALA A 207 -5.01 -16.49 7.58
N VAL A 208 -4.15 -15.52 7.91
CA VAL A 208 -4.25 -14.71 9.13
C VAL A 208 -4.15 -13.23 8.80
N LEU A 209 -5.03 -12.40 9.38
CA LEU A 209 -5.04 -10.95 9.23
C LEU A 209 -4.60 -10.28 10.54
N VAL A 210 -3.53 -9.49 10.51
CA VAL A 210 -3.03 -8.77 11.70
C VAL A 210 -3.99 -7.67 12.17
N ALA A 211 -4.73 -7.05 11.24
CA ALA A 211 -5.69 -6.00 11.60
C ALA A 211 -6.78 -6.45 12.59
N VAL A 212 -6.97 -7.75 12.82
CA VAL A 212 -7.86 -8.29 13.85
C VAL A 212 -7.45 -7.84 15.27
N GLU A 213 -6.16 -7.63 15.52
CA GLU A 213 -5.66 -7.12 16.80
C GLU A 213 -6.22 -5.72 17.10
N LYS A 214 -6.24 -4.84 16.08
CA LYS A 214 -6.85 -3.50 16.21
C LYS A 214 -8.34 -3.58 16.51
N GLN A 215 -9.03 -4.50 15.86
CA GLN A 215 -10.47 -4.68 16.07
C GLN A 215 -10.79 -5.18 17.48
N LYS A 216 -9.93 -6.03 18.05
CA LYS A 216 -10.07 -6.48 19.44
C LYS A 216 -9.87 -5.35 20.44
N GLU A 217 -8.93 -4.47 20.18
CA GLU A 217 -8.57 -3.35 21.07
C GLU A 217 -9.54 -2.16 20.96
N PHE A 218 -10.05 -1.85 19.75
CA PHE A 218 -10.79 -0.61 19.44
C PHE A 218 -12.24 -0.82 19.03
N GLY A 219 -12.70 -2.07 18.97
CA GLY A 219 -13.99 -2.40 18.38
C GLY A 219 -13.97 -2.33 16.84
N PRO A 220 -15.08 -2.68 16.19
CA PRO A 220 -15.18 -2.70 14.74
C PRO A 220 -15.13 -1.26 14.18
N PRO A 221 -14.39 -1.02 13.09
CA PRO A 221 -14.47 0.25 12.39
C PRO A 221 -15.90 0.49 11.89
N LEU A 222 -16.45 1.68 12.15
CA LEU A 222 -17.79 2.10 11.77
C LEU A 222 -18.12 1.84 10.29
N PRO A 223 -19.34 1.65 9.90
CA PRO A 223 -20.24 0.53 10.10
C PRO A 223 -20.04 -0.53 9.00
N ARG A 224 -19.16 -1.47 9.17
CA ARG A 224 -19.25 -2.71 8.38
C ARG A 224 -20.30 -3.59 9.06
N LYS A 225 -21.27 -4.08 8.30
CA LYS A 225 -22.43 -4.90 8.74
C LYS A 225 -22.09 -6.24 9.42
N ARG A 226 -20.88 -6.42 9.92
CA ARG A 226 -20.42 -7.52 10.74
C ARG A 226 -19.86 -6.93 12.02
N ALA A 227 -20.75 -6.50 12.91
CA ALA A 227 -20.42 -6.40 14.33
C ALA A 227 -20.24 -7.84 14.82
N THR A 228 -19.04 -8.37 14.62
CA THR A 228 -18.62 -9.57 15.32
C THR A 228 -18.16 -9.11 16.67
N ASP A 229 -18.78 -9.66 17.70
CA ASP A 229 -18.26 -9.59 19.06
C ASP A 229 -16.85 -10.21 19.03
N HIS A 230 -15.81 -9.35 19.08
CA HIS A 230 -14.43 -9.77 19.07
C HIS A 230 -14.04 -10.28 20.48
N GLY A 231 -14.85 -11.19 21.02
CA GLY A 231 -14.62 -11.82 22.30
C GLY A 231 -13.41 -12.76 22.29
N ASP A 232 -13.24 -13.49 23.41
CA ASP A 232 -12.13 -14.45 23.61
C ASP A 232 -12.09 -15.61 22.61
N HIS A 233 -13.08 -15.74 21.74
CA HIS A 233 -13.10 -16.73 20.65
C HIS A 233 -12.20 -16.38 19.47
N VAL A 234 -11.81 -15.11 19.30
CA VAL A 234 -10.92 -14.69 18.22
C VAL A 234 -9.50 -15.20 18.48
N ILE A 235 -8.97 -15.90 17.49
CA ILE A 235 -7.62 -16.46 17.55
C ILE A 235 -6.65 -15.38 17.07
N MET A 236 -5.64 -15.05 17.87
CA MET A 236 -4.61 -14.07 17.52
C MET A 236 -3.58 -14.66 16.55
N PRO A 237 -2.84 -13.83 15.80
CA PRO A 237 -1.90 -14.31 14.79
C PRO A 237 -0.89 -15.31 15.29
N GLU A 238 -0.27 -15.11 16.45
CA GLU A 238 0.71 -16.03 17.01
C GLU A 238 0.11 -17.39 17.39
N GLU A 239 -1.14 -17.40 17.86
CA GLU A 239 -1.83 -18.65 18.16
C GLU A 239 -2.12 -19.46 16.88
N PHE A 240 -2.48 -18.76 15.77
CA PHE A 240 -2.61 -19.42 14.47
C PHE A 240 -1.30 -20.00 13.95
N ILE A 241 -0.18 -19.28 14.13
CA ILE A 241 1.16 -19.78 13.77
C ILE A 241 1.43 -21.09 14.50
N GLU A 242 1.17 -21.16 15.82
CA GLU A 242 1.33 -22.37 16.59
C GLU A 242 0.38 -23.52 16.19
N ILE A 243 -0.85 -23.18 15.77
CA ILE A 243 -1.81 -24.16 15.25
C ILE A 243 -1.28 -24.74 13.93
N GLY A 244 -0.85 -23.89 12.99
CA GLY A 244 -0.31 -24.30 11.70
C GLY A 244 0.93 -25.19 11.86
N LYS A 245 1.86 -24.78 12.73
CA LYS A 245 3.07 -25.54 13.03
C LYS A 245 2.76 -26.95 13.57
N ARG A 246 1.80 -27.07 14.50
CA ARG A 246 1.38 -28.38 15.03
C ARG A 246 0.68 -29.25 13.97
N ALA A 247 -0.03 -28.63 13.06
CA ALA A 247 -0.76 -29.33 11.99
C ALA A 247 0.10 -29.61 10.75
N GLY A 248 1.31 -29.04 10.64
CA GLY A 248 2.14 -29.12 9.45
C GLY A 248 1.54 -28.36 8.25
N VAL A 249 0.73 -27.33 8.51
CA VAL A 249 0.06 -26.51 7.48
C VAL A 249 0.67 -25.12 7.47
N PRO A 250 1.15 -24.61 6.31
CA PRO A 250 1.73 -23.27 6.21
C PRO A 250 0.76 -22.16 6.65
N VAL A 251 1.29 -21.16 7.36
CA VAL A 251 0.54 -19.98 7.81
C VAL A 251 1.05 -18.74 7.08
N LEU A 252 0.16 -18.06 6.34
CA LEU A 252 0.40 -16.77 5.74
C LEU A 252 -0.23 -15.66 6.59
N VAL A 253 0.60 -14.71 7.05
CA VAL A 253 0.18 -13.58 7.87
C VAL A 253 0.15 -12.30 7.03
N ASP A 254 -1.02 -11.69 6.90
CA ASP A 254 -1.18 -10.39 6.24
C ASP A 254 -1.06 -9.25 7.26
N MET A 255 0.05 -8.50 7.15
CA MET A 255 0.32 -7.27 7.89
C MET A 255 0.52 -6.06 6.97
N ALA A 256 -0.18 -6.03 5.84
CA ALA A 256 0.00 -5.05 4.77
C ALA A 256 -0.10 -3.59 5.21
N SER A 257 -0.81 -3.27 6.30
CA SER A 257 -1.06 -1.90 6.77
C SER A 257 -0.65 -1.65 8.21
N ASP A 258 0.12 -2.54 8.83
CA ASP A 258 0.34 -2.52 10.28
C ASP A 258 1.65 -1.88 10.72
N LEU A 259 2.47 -1.41 9.77
CA LEU A 259 3.70 -0.67 10.06
C LEU A 259 3.43 0.82 10.32
N PRO A 260 4.17 1.45 11.24
CA PRO A 260 5.23 0.92 12.10
C PRO A 260 4.76 0.29 13.42
N ARG A 261 3.46 0.17 13.67
CA ARG A 261 2.89 -0.41 14.91
C ARG A 261 3.46 -1.78 15.23
N VAL A 262 3.61 -2.62 14.22
CA VAL A 262 4.16 -3.96 14.33
C VAL A 262 5.59 -3.95 13.79
N SER A 263 6.53 -4.61 14.45
CA SER A 263 7.89 -4.72 13.91
C SER A 263 7.91 -5.63 12.68
N LEU A 264 8.85 -5.37 11.76
CA LEU A 264 9.01 -6.14 10.52
C LEU A 264 9.21 -7.65 10.77
N SER A 265 9.95 -8.00 11.81
CA SER A 265 10.33 -9.39 12.12
C SER A 265 9.36 -10.12 13.04
N ARG A 266 8.34 -9.46 13.61
CA ARG A 266 7.48 -10.03 14.66
C ARG A 266 6.95 -11.42 14.31
N PHE A 267 6.26 -11.54 13.20
CA PHE A 267 5.62 -12.81 12.84
C PHE A 267 6.59 -13.80 12.21
N ILE A 268 7.65 -13.33 11.54
CA ILE A 268 8.77 -14.17 11.12
C ILE A 268 9.41 -14.83 12.34
N SER A 269 9.74 -14.04 13.37
CA SER A 269 10.32 -14.54 14.63
C SER A 269 9.37 -15.46 15.41
N ALA A 270 8.06 -15.27 15.29
CA ALA A 270 7.05 -16.15 15.84
C ALA A 270 6.91 -17.49 15.06
N GLY A 271 7.51 -17.59 13.88
CA GLY A 271 7.53 -18.79 13.05
C GLY A 271 6.42 -18.86 12.00
N ALA A 272 5.90 -17.71 11.55
CA ALA A 272 5.04 -17.67 10.37
C ALA A 272 5.80 -18.18 9.14
N ASP A 273 5.13 -18.99 8.32
CA ASP A 273 5.74 -19.52 7.11
C ASP A 273 5.87 -18.45 6.02
N LEU A 274 4.89 -17.55 5.92
CA LEU A 274 4.87 -16.41 5.00
C LEU A 274 4.28 -15.18 5.69
N VAL A 275 4.85 -14.01 5.38
CA VAL A 275 4.36 -12.71 5.80
C VAL A 275 4.23 -11.80 4.58
N THR A 276 3.14 -11.02 4.48
CA THR A 276 2.95 -10.06 3.39
C THR A 276 2.83 -8.63 3.91
N ILE A 277 3.51 -7.70 3.22
CA ILE A 277 3.56 -6.27 3.56
C ILE A 277 3.32 -5.43 2.31
N SER A 278 2.68 -4.27 2.45
CA SER A 278 2.58 -3.27 1.38
C SER A 278 3.76 -2.31 1.41
N GLY A 279 4.49 -2.19 0.30
CA GLY A 279 5.62 -1.26 0.18
C GLY A 279 5.19 0.21 0.13
N GLY A 280 4.01 0.51 -0.42
CA GLY A 280 3.48 1.86 -0.61
C GLY A 280 2.70 2.44 0.57
N LYS A 281 2.76 1.83 1.75
CA LYS A 281 2.11 2.31 2.98
C LYS A 281 3.15 2.81 3.99
N GLY A 282 3.26 2.23 5.19
CA GLY A 282 4.16 2.66 6.25
C GLY A 282 5.64 2.68 5.85
N ILE A 283 6.09 1.80 4.95
CA ILE A 283 7.46 1.79 4.41
C ILE A 283 7.74 3.04 3.56
N ARG A 284 6.71 3.61 2.90
CA ARG A 284 6.81 4.76 2.00
C ARG A 284 7.68 4.50 0.75
N GLY A 285 7.66 3.26 0.26
CA GLY A 285 8.18 2.88 -1.05
C GLY A 285 7.16 3.15 -2.18
N PRO A 286 7.47 2.71 -3.41
CA PRO A 286 6.55 2.83 -4.54
C PRO A 286 5.21 2.15 -4.23
N GLN A 287 4.10 2.85 -4.58
CA GLN A 287 2.74 2.41 -4.27
C GLN A 287 2.38 1.04 -4.84
N SER A 288 2.95 0.70 -5.99
CA SER A 288 2.76 -0.58 -6.69
C SER A 288 3.52 -1.74 -6.05
N THR A 289 4.36 -1.53 -5.02
CA THR A 289 5.20 -2.58 -4.45
C THR A 289 4.62 -3.24 -3.21
N GLY A 290 5.02 -4.48 -2.99
CA GLY A 290 4.78 -5.27 -1.79
C GLY A 290 5.93 -6.24 -1.53
N ILE A 291 5.86 -6.91 -0.41
CA ILE A 291 6.83 -7.91 0.04
C ILE A 291 6.08 -9.19 0.39
N LEU A 292 6.60 -10.32 -0.06
CA LEU A 292 6.33 -11.65 0.47
C LEU A 292 7.63 -12.15 1.08
N ALA A 293 7.66 -12.46 2.37
CA ALA A 293 8.86 -12.92 3.07
C ALA A 293 8.54 -14.14 3.94
N GLY A 294 9.49 -15.04 4.14
CA GLY A 294 9.31 -16.21 5.01
C GLY A 294 10.24 -17.35 4.64
N ARG A 295 9.71 -18.57 4.66
CA ARG A 295 10.43 -19.80 4.36
C ARG A 295 10.98 -19.82 2.93
N SER A 296 12.21 -20.21 2.78
CA SER A 296 12.94 -20.19 1.50
C SER A 296 12.29 -21.08 0.43
N ASP A 297 11.81 -22.26 0.79
CA ASP A 297 11.13 -23.19 -0.13
C ASP A 297 9.83 -22.62 -0.69
N LEU A 298 9.04 -21.91 0.12
CA LEU A 298 7.81 -21.24 -0.31
C LEU A 298 8.10 -19.99 -1.14
N ILE A 299 9.15 -19.25 -0.81
CA ILE A 299 9.56 -18.08 -1.61
C ILE A 299 10.12 -18.51 -2.96
N GLU A 300 10.89 -19.61 -3.03
CA GLU A 300 11.34 -20.20 -4.29
C GLU A 300 10.13 -20.58 -5.16
N ALA A 301 9.16 -21.29 -4.60
CA ALA A 301 7.92 -21.64 -5.28
C ALA A 301 7.15 -20.39 -5.77
N ALA A 302 7.01 -19.36 -4.92
CA ALA A 302 6.38 -18.09 -5.29
C ALA A 302 7.10 -17.40 -6.45
N ARG A 303 8.43 -17.44 -6.47
CA ARG A 303 9.28 -16.86 -7.51
C ARG A 303 9.04 -17.53 -8.88
N LEU A 304 8.78 -18.84 -8.93
CA LEU A 304 8.41 -19.54 -10.16
C LEU A 304 7.09 -19.05 -10.75
N HIS A 305 6.15 -18.64 -9.92
CA HIS A 305 4.89 -18.03 -10.37
C HIS A 305 5.02 -16.57 -10.79
N ALA A 306 5.98 -15.84 -10.20
CA ALA A 306 6.13 -14.39 -10.37
C ALA A 306 6.69 -14.01 -11.77
N SER A 307 6.44 -12.76 -12.18
CA SER A 307 7.15 -12.15 -13.31
C SER A 307 8.66 -12.11 -13.02
N PRO A 308 9.54 -12.37 -14.01
CA PRO A 308 9.26 -12.44 -15.47
C PRO A 308 8.81 -13.79 -16.01
N ASN A 309 8.65 -14.82 -15.17
CA ASN A 309 8.18 -16.13 -15.64
C ASN A 309 6.77 -16.03 -16.25
N GLY A 310 6.42 -16.96 -17.17
CA GLY A 310 5.17 -16.98 -17.92
C GLY A 310 3.98 -17.59 -17.17
N ASN A 311 4.02 -17.69 -15.83
CA ASN A 311 3.04 -18.37 -15.00
C ASN A 311 1.98 -17.41 -14.41
N LEU A 312 1.22 -17.82 -13.40
CA LEU A 312 0.09 -17.10 -12.80
C LEU A 312 0.39 -15.61 -12.55
N GLY A 313 1.57 -15.30 -12.01
CA GLY A 313 1.99 -13.94 -11.65
C GLY A 313 2.58 -13.13 -12.81
N ARG A 314 2.56 -13.62 -14.06
CA ARG A 314 3.17 -12.90 -15.19
C ARG A 314 2.65 -11.48 -15.40
N GLY A 315 1.39 -11.24 -15.13
CA GLY A 315 0.77 -9.92 -15.21
C GLY A 315 1.12 -9.00 -14.04
N MET A 316 1.64 -9.54 -12.94
CA MET A 316 1.97 -8.83 -11.70
C MET A 316 3.41 -8.30 -11.74
N LYS A 317 3.76 -7.53 -12.78
CA LYS A 317 5.11 -7.00 -12.97
C LYS A 317 5.45 -5.91 -11.97
N VAL A 318 6.71 -5.92 -11.50
CA VAL A 318 7.32 -4.80 -10.78
C VAL A 318 8.49 -4.30 -11.62
N GLY A 319 8.58 -2.99 -11.84
CA GLY A 319 9.67 -2.38 -12.57
C GLY A 319 11.00 -2.47 -11.80
N LYS A 320 12.13 -2.47 -12.52
CA LYS A 320 13.46 -2.50 -11.89
C LYS A 320 13.66 -1.30 -10.96
N GLU A 321 13.13 -0.15 -11.34
CA GLU A 321 13.17 1.09 -10.57
C GLU A 321 12.35 0.97 -9.28
N GLU A 322 11.17 0.33 -9.36
CA GLU A 322 10.29 0.12 -8.23
C GLU A 322 10.89 -0.88 -7.23
N ILE A 323 11.58 -1.92 -7.73
CA ILE A 323 12.30 -2.88 -6.88
C ILE A 323 13.38 -2.17 -6.07
N ILE A 324 14.23 -1.35 -6.73
CA ILE A 324 15.25 -0.54 -6.05
C ILE A 324 14.60 0.44 -5.09
N GLY A 325 13.55 1.15 -5.51
CA GLY A 325 12.80 2.08 -4.67
C GLY A 325 12.26 1.43 -3.40
N LEU A 326 11.75 0.20 -3.49
CA LEU A 326 11.28 -0.54 -2.31
C LEU A 326 12.44 -0.92 -1.37
N VAL A 327 13.56 -1.41 -1.90
CA VAL A 327 14.72 -1.79 -1.07
C VAL A 327 15.25 -0.58 -0.31
N VAL A 328 15.45 0.55 -0.99
CA VAL A 328 15.92 1.80 -0.35
C VAL A 328 14.90 2.31 0.69
N ALA A 329 13.61 2.25 0.39
CA ALA A 329 12.57 2.65 1.32
C ALA A 329 12.55 1.75 2.58
N LEU A 330 12.79 0.45 2.41
CA LEU A 330 12.85 -0.50 3.53
C LEU A 330 14.12 -0.30 4.38
N GLU A 331 15.28 -0.07 3.77
CA GLU A 331 16.52 0.28 4.50
C GLU A 331 16.32 1.54 5.33
N ARG A 332 15.75 2.58 4.71
CA ARG A 332 15.38 3.81 5.40
C ARG A 332 14.41 3.53 6.57
N PHE A 333 13.37 2.74 6.34
CA PHE A 333 12.37 2.40 7.35
C PHE A 333 13.02 1.73 8.57
N VAL A 334 13.93 0.78 8.36
CA VAL A 334 14.66 0.09 9.45
C VAL A 334 15.54 1.06 10.26
N ALA A 335 16.09 2.09 9.60
CA ALA A 335 16.96 3.09 10.24
C ALA A 335 16.19 4.22 10.96
N LEU A 336 14.87 4.31 10.81
CA LEU A 336 14.05 5.36 11.41
C LEU A 336 13.88 5.17 12.93
N ASP A 337 13.89 6.28 13.63
CA ASP A 337 13.33 6.36 14.99
C ASP A 337 11.79 6.39 14.88
N HIS A 338 11.18 5.23 15.04
CA HIS A 338 9.72 5.07 14.94
C HIS A 338 8.98 5.74 16.08
N GLN A 339 9.60 5.90 17.26
CA GLN A 339 9.00 6.63 18.39
C GLN A 339 8.90 8.11 18.05
N ALA A 340 10.00 8.73 17.64
CA ALA A 340 10.02 10.13 17.22
C ALA A 340 9.05 10.41 16.06
N LEU A 341 8.91 9.45 15.12
CA LEU A 341 7.94 9.55 14.02
C LEU A 341 6.49 9.62 14.54
N VAL A 342 6.13 8.74 15.47
CA VAL A 342 4.79 8.70 16.09
C VAL A 342 4.54 9.96 16.94
N GLU A 343 5.52 10.38 17.74
CA GLU A 343 5.44 11.63 18.50
C GLU A 343 5.19 12.84 17.60
N GLY A 344 5.82 12.90 16.44
CA GLY A 344 5.57 13.94 15.43
C GLY A 344 4.14 13.92 14.87
N TRP A 345 3.54 12.74 14.63
CA TRP A 345 2.14 12.64 14.24
C TRP A 345 1.19 13.08 15.35
N ASN A 346 1.48 12.68 16.59
CA ASN A 346 0.69 13.01 17.75
C ASN A 346 0.72 14.53 18.03
N ALA A 347 1.88 15.15 17.89
CA ALA A 347 2.02 16.60 18.04
C ALA A 347 1.18 17.38 17.01
N LYS A 348 1.17 16.95 15.74
CA LYS A 348 0.30 17.55 14.70
C LYS A 348 -1.18 17.38 15.02
N ALA A 349 -1.59 16.21 15.53
CA ALA A 349 -2.98 15.96 15.89
C ALA A 349 -3.42 16.85 17.07
N SER A 350 -2.60 16.94 18.13
CA SER A 350 -2.87 17.84 19.26
C SER A 350 -2.99 19.30 18.79
N TRP A 351 -2.04 19.76 17.97
CA TRP A 351 -2.05 21.13 17.46
C TRP A 351 -3.31 21.43 16.63
N ILE A 352 -3.75 20.51 15.73
CA ILE A 352 -4.99 20.69 14.96
C ILE A 352 -6.20 20.79 15.89
N ALA A 353 -6.29 19.91 16.91
CA ALA A 353 -7.40 19.92 17.85
C ALA A 353 -7.45 21.25 18.63
N ASP A 354 -6.31 21.71 19.14
CA ASP A 354 -6.19 22.97 19.88
C ASP A 354 -6.60 24.18 19.02
N GLU A 355 -6.23 24.19 17.72
CA GLU A 355 -6.53 25.30 16.79
C GLU A 355 -8.01 25.44 16.41
N ILE A 356 -8.82 24.39 16.60
CA ILE A 356 -10.25 24.41 16.19
C ILE A 356 -11.22 24.19 17.36
N GLN A 357 -10.72 24.00 18.60
CA GLN A 357 -11.55 23.71 19.77
C GLN A 357 -12.47 24.88 20.20
N ASP A 358 -12.14 26.12 19.80
CA ASP A 358 -12.90 27.32 20.10
C ASP A 358 -14.07 27.57 19.14
N ILE A 359 -14.28 26.73 18.14
CA ILE A 359 -15.41 26.82 17.22
C ILE A 359 -16.68 26.37 17.95
N ASP A 360 -17.57 27.30 18.19
CA ASP A 360 -18.82 27.05 18.90
C ASP A 360 -19.68 25.98 18.17
N GLY A 361 -20.11 24.97 18.89
CA GLY A 361 -20.84 23.80 18.35
C GLY A 361 -19.97 22.70 17.73
N LEU A 362 -18.63 22.86 17.66
CA LEU A 362 -17.69 21.82 17.23
C LEU A 362 -16.93 21.27 18.45
N ASN A 363 -16.86 19.94 18.53
CA ASN A 363 -15.97 19.24 19.45
C ASN A 363 -14.85 18.57 18.65
N ALA A 364 -13.61 18.94 18.89
CA ALA A 364 -12.43 18.35 18.27
C ALA A 364 -11.61 17.62 19.35
N GLU A 365 -11.78 16.32 19.45
CA GLU A 365 -11.10 15.52 20.46
C GLU A 365 -9.80 14.94 19.92
N TYR A 366 -8.68 15.26 20.63
CA TYR A 366 -7.43 14.53 20.44
C TYR A 366 -7.57 13.16 21.10
N ALA A 367 -7.65 12.12 20.27
CA ALA A 367 -7.82 10.74 20.71
C ALA A 367 -6.56 9.92 20.45
N LEU A 368 -5.86 9.49 21.50
CA LEU A 368 -4.85 8.45 21.41
C LEU A 368 -5.52 7.10 21.27
N ASN A 369 -5.28 6.46 20.17
CA ASN A 369 -5.64 5.05 20.04
C ASN A 369 -4.65 4.16 20.84
N THR A 370 -5.00 2.92 21.14
CA THR A 370 -4.22 2.04 22.01
C THR A 370 -2.86 1.61 21.42
N VAL A 371 -2.59 1.94 20.13
CA VAL A 371 -1.25 1.77 19.54
C VAL A 371 -0.41 3.04 19.60
N GLY A 372 -0.86 4.05 20.36
CA GLY A 372 -0.12 5.29 20.61
C GLY A 372 -0.17 6.31 19.46
N TYR A 373 -1.01 6.09 18.43
CA TYR A 373 -1.23 7.08 17.39
C TYR A 373 -2.39 7.99 17.76
N ALA A 374 -2.21 9.30 17.58
CA ALA A 374 -3.29 10.24 17.74
C ALA A 374 -4.00 10.53 16.40
N ASP A 375 -5.30 10.60 16.50
CA ASP A 375 -6.20 11.15 15.50
C ASP A 375 -6.96 12.33 16.12
N VAL A 376 -7.55 13.21 15.30
CA VAL A 376 -8.51 14.21 15.77
C VAL A 376 -9.89 13.74 15.38
N GLU A 377 -10.72 13.43 16.36
CA GLU A 377 -12.11 13.06 16.14
C GLU A 377 -13.00 14.30 16.22
N LEU A 378 -13.82 14.49 15.19
CA LEU A 378 -14.72 15.63 15.08
C LEU A 378 -16.14 15.16 15.38
N ALA A 379 -16.79 15.84 16.32
CA ALA A 379 -18.21 15.76 16.58
C ALA A 379 -18.79 17.18 16.63
N TRP A 380 -20.02 17.37 16.27
CA TRP A 380 -20.67 18.68 16.29
C TRP A 380 -22.10 18.60 16.77
N ASP A 381 -22.59 19.72 17.28
CA ASP A 381 -23.97 19.91 17.66
C ASP A 381 -24.81 20.05 16.37
N GLU A 382 -25.74 19.13 16.15
CA GLU A 382 -26.63 19.13 14.98
C GLU A 382 -27.66 20.29 15.01
N GLU A 383 -27.88 20.92 16.18
CA GLU A 383 -28.70 22.14 16.28
C GLU A 383 -27.92 23.36 15.74
N VAL A 384 -26.59 23.37 15.86
CA VAL A 384 -25.70 24.43 15.37
C VAL A 384 -25.30 24.16 13.92
N PHE A 385 -24.97 22.91 13.59
CA PHE A 385 -24.56 22.46 12.28
C PHE A 385 -25.45 21.31 11.81
N PRO A 386 -26.60 21.57 11.15
CA PRO A 386 -27.53 20.54 10.72
C PRO A 386 -27.03 19.77 9.48
N VAL A 387 -25.83 19.17 9.59
CA VAL A 387 -25.15 18.46 8.51
C VAL A 387 -24.68 17.08 8.95
N THR A 388 -24.73 16.14 8.04
CA THR A 388 -24.22 14.79 8.26
C THR A 388 -22.69 14.71 8.06
N ALA A 389 -22.06 13.72 8.66
CA ALA A 389 -20.63 13.43 8.44
C ALA A 389 -20.29 13.23 6.94
N ASN A 390 -21.24 12.72 6.15
CA ASN A 390 -21.07 12.55 4.71
C ASN A 390 -21.05 13.90 3.97
N GLU A 391 -21.89 14.84 4.36
CA GLU A 391 -21.91 16.20 3.79
C GLU A 391 -20.66 16.98 4.16
N VAL A 392 -20.21 16.90 5.41
CA VAL A 392 -18.94 17.49 5.85
C VAL A 392 -17.78 16.94 5.00
N ARG A 393 -17.70 15.61 4.86
CA ARG A 393 -16.69 14.97 4.02
C ARG A 393 -16.75 15.47 2.57
N GLN A 394 -17.94 15.58 1.99
CA GLN A 394 -18.11 16.03 0.60
C GLN A 394 -17.67 17.48 0.42
N ARG A 395 -18.05 18.39 1.33
CA ARG A 395 -17.62 19.81 1.28
C ARG A 395 -16.12 19.96 1.44
N LEU A 396 -15.47 19.15 2.31
CA LEU A 396 -14.01 19.14 2.44
C LEU A 396 -13.32 18.62 1.16
N ARG A 397 -13.90 17.63 0.50
CA ARG A 397 -13.37 17.10 -0.77
C ARG A 397 -13.57 18.04 -1.96
N ASP A 398 -14.64 18.80 -1.98
CA ASP A 398 -14.95 19.72 -3.07
C ASP A 398 -14.33 21.11 -2.86
N GLY A 399 -13.99 21.45 -1.61
CA GLY A 399 -13.46 22.75 -1.22
C GLY A 399 -12.02 23.04 -1.67
N GLU A 400 -11.50 24.18 -1.17
CA GLU A 400 -10.16 24.66 -1.50
C GLU A 400 -9.46 25.19 -0.24
N PRO A 401 -8.33 24.62 0.23
CA PRO A 401 -7.74 23.40 -0.34
C PRO A 401 -8.63 22.18 -0.17
N ARG A 402 -8.52 21.24 -1.11
CA ARG A 402 -9.20 19.95 -1.01
C ARG A 402 -8.62 19.17 0.15
N LEU A 403 -9.49 18.66 1.03
CA LEU A 403 -9.10 17.82 2.15
C LEU A 403 -9.74 16.44 2.00
N ALA A 404 -8.91 15.40 1.81
CA ALA A 404 -9.41 14.03 1.80
C ALA A 404 -9.30 13.46 3.21
N TYR A 405 -10.44 13.10 3.79
CA TYR A 405 -10.49 12.52 5.11
C TYR A 405 -11.72 11.61 5.31
N ASP A 406 -11.75 10.83 6.39
CA ASP A 406 -12.67 9.70 6.58
C ASP A 406 -14.01 10.05 7.28
N GLY A 407 -14.45 11.29 7.16
CA GLY A 407 -15.72 11.70 7.73
C GLY A 407 -15.56 12.44 9.05
N VAL A 408 -15.34 11.77 10.16
CA VAL A 408 -15.24 12.37 11.50
C VAL A 408 -13.83 12.30 12.13
N THR A 409 -12.86 11.72 11.42
CA THR A 409 -11.50 11.51 11.96
C THR A 409 -10.44 12.10 11.04
N VAL A 410 -9.70 13.09 11.51
CA VAL A 410 -8.53 13.67 10.82
C VAL A 410 -7.28 12.92 11.26
N ARG A 411 -6.55 12.35 10.31
CA ARG A 411 -5.32 11.59 10.56
C ARG A 411 -4.11 12.35 10.05
N THR A 412 -3.01 12.31 10.80
CA THR A 412 -1.83 13.16 10.51
C THR A 412 -0.69 12.42 9.82
N ARG A 413 -0.80 11.11 9.66
CA ARG A 413 0.29 10.22 9.18
C ARG A 413 0.77 10.51 7.76
N CYS A 414 -0.09 11.08 6.92
CA CYS A 414 0.26 11.48 5.56
C CYS A 414 0.54 12.98 5.42
N LEU A 415 0.47 13.78 6.51
CA LEU A 415 0.79 15.20 6.49
C LEU A 415 2.31 15.42 6.54
N ARG A 416 2.79 16.38 5.75
CA ARG A 416 4.12 16.97 5.91
C ARG A 416 4.10 17.99 7.04
N ASP A 417 5.29 18.41 7.46
CA ASP A 417 5.44 19.49 8.44
C ASP A 417 4.87 20.79 7.84
N GLY A 418 4.00 21.45 8.62
CA GLY A 418 3.27 22.65 8.23
C GLY A 418 1.94 22.41 7.48
N GLU A 419 1.67 21.22 6.96
CA GLU A 419 0.36 20.93 6.34
C GLU A 419 -0.76 20.87 7.39
N GLU A 420 -0.46 20.63 8.67
CA GLU A 420 -1.42 20.70 9.78
C GLU A 420 -2.08 22.09 9.87
N VAL A 421 -1.34 23.16 9.56
CA VAL A 421 -1.87 24.54 9.55
C VAL A 421 -2.94 24.70 8.47
N LEU A 422 -2.73 24.14 7.29
CA LEU A 422 -3.70 24.18 6.19
C LEU A 422 -4.93 23.35 6.52
N VAL A 423 -4.76 22.22 7.23
CA VAL A 423 -5.87 21.38 7.69
C VAL A 423 -6.75 22.14 8.68
N ALA A 424 -6.17 22.73 9.74
CA ALA A 424 -6.92 23.50 10.73
C ALA A 424 -7.65 24.70 10.08
N LYS A 425 -6.95 25.47 9.22
CA LYS A 425 -7.54 26.57 8.47
C LYS A 425 -8.74 26.13 7.63
N ARG A 426 -8.64 25.00 6.92
CA ARG A 426 -9.73 24.49 6.08
C ARG A 426 -10.94 23.99 6.91
N LEU A 427 -10.68 23.36 8.05
CA LEU A 427 -11.74 22.96 8.98
C LEU A 427 -12.46 24.18 9.55
N ARG A 428 -11.71 25.19 10.00
CA ARG A 428 -12.26 26.47 10.50
C ARG A 428 -13.13 27.16 9.44
N GLN A 429 -12.63 27.28 8.22
CA GLN A 429 -13.40 27.81 7.09
C GLN A 429 -14.71 27.05 6.87
N LEU A 430 -14.69 25.73 6.92
CA LEU A 430 -15.90 24.95 6.73
C LEU A 430 -16.93 25.22 7.82
N PHE A 431 -16.54 25.11 9.08
CA PHE A 431 -17.49 25.20 10.23
C PHE A 431 -17.92 26.65 10.53
N GLU A 432 -17.05 27.64 10.39
CA GLU A 432 -17.40 29.05 10.69
C GLU A 432 -18.07 29.78 9.52
N GLU A 433 -17.67 29.52 8.27
CA GLU A 433 -18.10 30.29 7.13
C GLU A 433 -19.14 29.55 6.27
N GLU A 434 -18.90 28.25 5.94
CA GLU A 434 -19.74 27.55 4.96
C GLU A 434 -20.99 26.92 5.59
N LEU A 435 -20.91 26.44 6.87
CA LEU A 435 -21.99 25.74 7.53
C LEU A 435 -22.89 26.65 8.37
N ARG A 436 -22.40 27.80 8.85
CA ARG A 436 -23.21 28.81 9.57
C ARG A 436 -24.05 29.67 8.65
N SER A 437 -23.79 29.63 7.35
CA SER A 437 -24.53 30.43 6.36
C SER A 437 -25.68 29.66 5.70
N VAL A 438 -25.98 28.46 6.16
CA VAL A 438 -27.08 27.60 5.73
C VAL A 438 -28.16 27.54 6.79
#